data_7dff06d910c1fef5e59381bcdf79f393
#
_entry.id   7dff06d910c1fef5e59381bcdf79f393
#
_cell.length_a   1.000
_cell.length_b   1.000
_cell.length_c   1.000
_cell.angle_alpha   90.00
_cell.angle_beta   90.00
_cell.angle_gamma   90.00
#
_symmetry.space_group_name_H-M   'P 1'
#
loop_
_entity.id
_entity.type
_entity.pdbx_description
1 polymer ?
#
loop_
_entity_poly.entity_id
_entity_poly.type
_entity_poly.pdbx_seq_one_letter_code
_entity_poly.pdbx_strand_id
1 'polypeptide(L)'
;AEKLLQYHPADLIIHGAAYYGGIWLNRLYPGRIYYENLVMGANVMEAAQRAGIKKVVIIGTACAYPGYIDGELREDKLWDGLPHESVMCYGITKRILTVQAKAYRHQYGLSSIHLILTNLYGPGDSYNPDRSHVVAALIRKFVEAKQTDAAEVEVWGSGAPVREFLYVEDCAEAIVRATEIYDDPLPLNIGTGVGTSIRELVSIIQEIVEFKGGVRWNSEKPDGQMKKVLDVTRMKKALAWSPPTTLREGLQKTISWYMANKAEADSRP
;
A
#
# COMPACT_ATOMS: atom_id res chain seq x y z
N ALA A 1 -20.56 -2.32 -10.68
CA ALA A 1 -20.89 -1.60 -9.46
C ALA A 1 -22.39 -1.36 -9.34
N GLU A 2 -23.07 -0.72 -10.30
CA GLU A 2 -24.51 -0.38 -10.24
C GLU A 2 -25.40 -1.59 -9.91
N LYS A 3 -25.28 -2.69 -10.67
CA LYS A 3 -26.05 -3.91 -10.41
C LYS A 3 -25.81 -4.46 -8.99
N LEU A 4 -24.59 -4.40 -8.50
CA LEU A 4 -24.27 -4.87 -7.14
C LEU A 4 -25.03 -4.05 -6.10
N LEU A 5 -25.03 -2.73 -6.22
CA LEU A 5 -25.71 -1.83 -5.29
C LEU A 5 -27.24 -1.94 -5.35
N GLN A 6 -27.81 -2.30 -6.51
CA GLN A 6 -29.23 -2.60 -6.62
C GLN A 6 -29.63 -3.83 -5.80
N TYR A 7 -28.80 -4.89 -5.78
CA TYR A 7 -29.08 -6.11 -5.03
C TYR A 7 -28.60 -6.06 -3.57
N HIS A 8 -27.61 -5.20 -3.27
CA HIS A 8 -27.02 -5.05 -1.95
C HIS A 8 -26.97 -3.56 -1.57
N PRO A 9 -28.09 -2.99 -1.09
CA PRO A 9 -28.10 -1.60 -0.63
C PRO A 9 -27.04 -1.38 0.45
N ALA A 10 -26.34 -0.26 0.38
CA ALA A 10 -25.30 0.11 1.32
C ALA A 10 -25.35 1.62 1.60
N ASP A 11 -24.97 2.03 2.80
CA ASP A 11 -24.81 3.45 3.15
C ASP A 11 -23.40 3.96 2.87
N LEU A 12 -22.43 3.05 2.81
CA LEU A 12 -21.01 3.33 2.73
C LEU A 12 -20.33 2.38 1.74
N ILE A 13 -19.38 2.92 0.96
CA ILE A 13 -18.48 2.13 0.12
C ILE A 13 -17.04 2.40 0.54
N ILE A 14 -16.27 1.34 0.82
CA ILE A 14 -14.81 1.40 0.93
C ILE A 14 -14.23 0.81 -0.36
N HIS A 15 -13.73 1.68 -1.23
CA HIS A 15 -13.14 1.29 -2.52
C HIS A 15 -11.67 0.94 -2.36
N GLY A 16 -11.38 -0.31 -1.99
CA GLY A 16 -10.03 -0.86 -1.87
C GLY A 16 -9.54 -1.63 -3.10
N ALA A 17 -10.43 -1.94 -4.05
CA ALA A 17 -10.09 -2.73 -5.23
C ALA A 17 -9.08 -2.01 -6.14
N ALA A 18 -8.10 -2.78 -6.66
CA ALA A 18 -7.13 -2.32 -7.63
C ALA A 18 -6.58 -3.49 -8.45
N TYR A 19 -6.23 -3.24 -9.70
CA TYR A 19 -5.35 -4.10 -10.47
C TYR A 19 -3.92 -3.63 -10.26
N TYR A 20 -3.20 -4.32 -9.37
CA TYR A 20 -1.87 -3.91 -8.95
C TYR A 20 -0.97 -5.12 -8.66
N GLY A 21 0.33 -4.91 -8.68
CA GLY A 21 1.40 -5.81 -8.30
C GLY A 21 2.70 -5.04 -8.17
N GLY A 22 3.82 -5.73 -7.90
CA GLY A 22 5.13 -5.12 -7.75
C GLY A 22 5.59 -4.30 -8.98
N ILE A 23 6.80 -3.74 -8.92
CA ILE A 23 7.41 -2.94 -10.00
C ILE A 23 7.43 -3.73 -11.33
N TRP A 24 7.61 -5.04 -11.27
CA TRP A 24 7.64 -5.90 -12.45
C TRP A 24 6.33 -5.88 -13.22
N LEU A 25 5.19 -6.04 -12.56
CA LEU A 25 3.87 -5.98 -13.19
C LEU A 25 3.59 -4.61 -13.82
N ASN A 26 4.01 -3.52 -13.15
CA ASN A 26 3.89 -2.17 -13.69
C ASN A 26 4.69 -1.96 -14.98
N ARG A 27 5.84 -2.60 -15.11
CA ARG A 27 6.65 -2.55 -16.35
C ARG A 27 6.06 -3.38 -17.48
N LEU A 28 5.50 -4.56 -17.18
CA LEU A 28 4.96 -5.46 -18.19
C LEU A 28 3.60 -5.01 -18.73
N TYR A 29 2.74 -4.45 -17.87
CA TYR A 29 1.34 -4.16 -18.24
C TYR A 29 0.91 -2.72 -17.89
N PRO A 30 1.68 -1.67 -18.25
CA PRO A 30 1.37 -0.30 -17.84
C PRO A 30 0.01 0.17 -18.37
N GLY A 31 -0.32 -0.15 -19.63
CA GLY A 31 -1.60 0.22 -20.23
C GLY A 31 -2.80 -0.46 -19.57
N ARG A 32 -2.66 -1.75 -19.21
CA ARG A 32 -3.71 -2.48 -18.49
C ARG A 32 -3.90 -1.94 -17.08
N ILE A 33 -2.81 -1.70 -16.36
CA ILE A 33 -2.86 -1.09 -15.02
C ILE A 33 -3.56 0.26 -15.06
N TYR A 34 -3.22 1.10 -16.05
CA TYR A 34 -3.87 2.40 -16.22
C TYR A 34 -5.37 2.24 -16.47
N TYR A 35 -5.75 1.49 -17.49
CA TYR A 35 -7.14 1.33 -17.91
C TYR A 35 -8.02 0.72 -16.81
N GLU A 36 -7.63 -0.42 -16.28
CA GLU A 36 -8.42 -1.16 -15.27
C GLU A 36 -8.67 -0.32 -14.01
N ASN A 37 -7.63 0.35 -13.47
CA ASN A 37 -7.79 1.15 -12.27
C ASN A 37 -8.60 2.44 -12.53
N LEU A 38 -8.39 3.10 -13.67
CA LEU A 38 -9.14 4.30 -14.04
C LEU A 38 -10.63 4.02 -14.16
N VAL A 39 -10.98 3.00 -14.95
CA VAL A 39 -12.39 2.65 -15.20
C VAL A 39 -13.05 2.11 -13.94
N MET A 40 -12.34 1.27 -13.17
CA MET A 40 -12.85 0.73 -11.90
C MET A 40 -13.19 1.84 -10.91
N GLY A 41 -12.26 2.74 -10.64
CA GLY A 41 -12.45 3.82 -9.69
C GLY A 41 -13.56 4.79 -10.14
N ALA A 42 -13.52 5.23 -11.40
CA ALA A 42 -14.53 6.12 -11.96
C ALA A 42 -15.95 5.52 -11.89
N ASN A 43 -16.09 4.24 -12.26
CA ASN A 43 -17.38 3.55 -12.23
C ASN A 43 -17.90 3.30 -10.80
N VAL A 44 -17.03 3.08 -9.82
CA VAL A 44 -17.47 2.94 -8.43
C VAL A 44 -18.03 4.27 -7.91
N MET A 45 -17.34 5.37 -8.17
CA MET A 45 -17.79 6.71 -7.78
C MET A 45 -19.12 7.08 -8.43
N GLU A 46 -19.26 6.82 -9.75
CA GLU A 46 -20.50 7.09 -10.48
C GLU A 46 -21.67 6.24 -9.96
N ALA A 47 -21.43 4.94 -9.72
CA ALA A 47 -22.45 4.05 -9.17
C ALA A 47 -22.87 4.45 -7.75
N ALA A 48 -21.91 4.88 -6.93
CA ALA A 48 -22.19 5.37 -5.59
C ALA A 48 -23.10 6.60 -5.61
N GLN A 49 -22.79 7.57 -6.48
CA GLN A 49 -23.62 8.77 -6.64
C GLN A 49 -25.05 8.42 -7.09
N ARG A 50 -25.21 7.58 -8.12
CA ARG A 50 -26.53 7.17 -8.63
C ARG A 50 -27.35 6.36 -7.65
N ALA A 51 -26.69 5.56 -6.81
CA ALA A 51 -27.33 4.74 -5.78
C ALA A 51 -27.66 5.52 -4.50
N GLY A 52 -27.30 6.80 -4.39
CA GLY A 52 -27.54 7.61 -3.19
C GLY A 52 -26.70 7.19 -1.98
N ILE A 53 -25.49 6.61 -2.23
CA ILE A 53 -24.56 6.26 -1.17
C ILE A 53 -24.17 7.52 -0.37
N LYS A 54 -24.17 7.43 0.94
CA LYS A 54 -23.90 8.58 1.82
C LYS A 54 -22.42 8.94 1.86
N LYS A 55 -21.53 7.94 1.83
CA LYS A 55 -20.09 8.17 1.93
C LYS A 55 -19.29 7.16 1.10
N VAL A 56 -18.22 7.63 0.44
CA VAL A 56 -17.23 6.78 -0.23
C VAL A 56 -15.85 7.00 0.38
N VAL A 57 -15.20 5.92 0.78
CA VAL A 57 -13.80 5.91 1.22
C VAL A 57 -12.95 5.38 0.07
N ILE A 58 -12.09 6.22 -0.48
CA ILE A 58 -11.18 5.87 -1.57
C ILE A 58 -9.85 5.45 -0.96
N ILE A 59 -9.45 4.21 -1.22
CA ILE A 59 -8.14 3.71 -0.83
C ILE A 59 -7.13 4.10 -1.90
N GLY A 60 -6.32 5.09 -1.55
CA GLY A 60 -5.21 5.62 -2.34
C GLY A 60 -3.88 4.93 -2.01
N THR A 61 -2.79 5.50 -2.51
CA THR A 61 -1.45 4.94 -2.38
C THR A 61 -0.38 6.02 -2.35
N ALA A 62 0.69 5.82 -1.60
CA ALA A 62 1.88 6.66 -1.63
C ALA A 62 2.56 6.70 -3.02
N CYS A 63 2.26 5.75 -3.91
CA CYS A 63 2.69 5.80 -5.31
C CYS A 63 2.06 6.96 -6.11
N ALA A 64 1.03 7.61 -5.59
CA ALA A 64 0.39 8.77 -6.20
C ALA A 64 1.21 10.06 -6.03
N TYR A 65 2.15 10.11 -5.09
CA TYR A 65 3.03 11.27 -4.90
C TYR A 65 4.05 11.43 -6.02
N PRO A 66 4.59 12.66 -6.21
CA PRO A 66 5.69 12.88 -7.12
C PRO A 66 6.86 11.92 -6.87
N GLY A 67 7.47 11.44 -7.95
CA GLY A 67 8.59 10.48 -7.87
C GLY A 67 9.86 11.07 -7.27
N TYR A 68 10.01 12.38 -7.43
CA TYR A 68 11.16 13.15 -6.94
C TYR A 68 10.64 14.29 -6.07
N ILE A 69 10.73 14.11 -4.77
CA ILE A 69 10.33 15.10 -3.76
C ILE A 69 11.32 15.05 -2.61
N ASP A 70 11.72 16.21 -2.15
CA ASP A 70 12.59 16.32 -0.98
C ASP A 70 11.78 16.17 0.31
N GLY A 71 12.33 15.39 1.24
CA GLY A 71 11.74 15.18 2.54
C GLY A 71 10.63 14.14 2.57
N GLU A 72 9.61 14.37 3.39
CA GLU A 72 8.46 13.49 3.58
C GLU A 72 7.32 13.87 2.63
N LEU A 73 6.49 12.87 2.32
CA LEU A 73 5.37 13.01 1.38
C LEU A 73 4.18 13.66 2.11
N ARG A 74 4.01 14.96 1.92
CA ARG A 74 2.92 15.76 2.51
C ARG A 74 1.75 15.86 1.55
N GLU A 75 0.53 15.89 2.07
CA GLU A 75 -0.69 15.92 1.25
C GLU A 75 -0.80 17.16 0.35
N ASP A 76 -0.26 18.30 0.77
CA ASP A 76 -0.18 19.53 -0.03
C ASP A 76 0.77 19.42 -1.22
N LYS A 77 1.68 18.45 -1.22
CA LYS A 77 2.65 18.16 -2.28
C LYS A 77 2.18 17.12 -3.30
N LEU A 78 0.98 16.60 -3.14
CA LEU A 78 0.46 15.52 -4.01
C LEU A 78 0.49 15.91 -5.51
N TRP A 79 0.36 17.18 -5.84
CA TRP A 79 0.26 17.68 -7.21
C TRP A 79 1.54 18.37 -7.73
N ASP A 80 2.64 18.37 -6.99
CA ASP A 80 3.88 19.07 -7.34
C ASP A 80 4.73 18.36 -8.42
N GLY A 81 4.24 17.28 -9.02
CA GLY A 81 4.92 16.56 -10.08
C GLY A 81 4.24 15.25 -10.45
N LEU A 82 4.85 14.52 -11.37
CA LEU A 82 4.36 13.19 -11.78
C LEU A 82 4.85 12.10 -10.81
N PRO A 83 4.08 11.02 -10.64
CA PRO A 83 4.55 9.85 -9.91
C PRO A 83 5.84 9.30 -10.54
N HIS A 84 6.62 8.56 -9.74
CA HIS A 84 7.81 7.89 -10.23
C HIS A 84 7.49 6.99 -11.42
N GLU A 85 8.32 7.01 -12.46
CA GLU A 85 8.10 6.31 -13.73
C GLU A 85 7.72 4.84 -13.58
N SER A 86 8.36 4.14 -12.64
CA SER A 86 8.12 2.71 -12.39
C SER A 86 6.72 2.37 -11.91
N VAL A 87 5.92 3.35 -11.45
CA VAL A 87 4.56 3.17 -10.92
C VAL A 87 3.59 4.28 -11.40
N MET A 88 4.00 5.04 -12.42
CA MET A 88 3.27 6.22 -12.89
C MET A 88 1.82 5.90 -13.25
N CYS A 89 1.60 4.85 -14.04
CA CYS A 89 0.26 4.47 -14.48
C CYS A 89 -0.67 4.14 -13.33
N TYR A 90 -0.18 3.43 -12.32
CA TYR A 90 -0.94 3.16 -11.10
C TYR A 90 -1.16 4.41 -10.25
N GLY A 91 -0.08 5.14 -9.98
CA GLY A 91 -0.12 6.33 -9.12
C GLY A 91 -1.07 7.40 -9.64
N ILE A 92 -1.04 7.69 -10.94
CA ILE A 92 -1.90 8.71 -11.54
C ILE A 92 -3.38 8.33 -11.51
N THR A 93 -3.72 7.05 -11.74
CA THR A 93 -5.11 6.59 -11.71
C THR A 93 -5.70 6.65 -10.30
N LYS A 94 -4.91 6.42 -9.27
CA LYS A 94 -5.33 6.61 -7.88
C LYS A 94 -5.43 8.10 -7.52
N ARG A 95 -4.50 8.94 -7.98
CA ARG A 95 -4.51 10.39 -7.75
C ARG A 95 -5.75 11.07 -8.35
N ILE A 96 -6.13 10.70 -9.58
CA ILE A 96 -7.23 11.38 -10.29
C ILE A 96 -8.58 11.19 -9.60
N LEU A 97 -8.77 10.15 -8.80
CA LEU A 97 -9.97 9.96 -7.99
C LEU A 97 -10.18 11.07 -6.96
N THR A 98 -9.12 11.76 -6.54
CA THR A 98 -9.23 12.97 -5.69
C THR A 98 -9.98 14.09 -6.41
N VAL A 99 -9.76 14.22 -7.74
CA VAL A 99 -10.45 15.24 -8.56
C VAL A 99 -11.93 14.87 -8.70
N GLN A 100 -12.22 13.61 -9.03
CA GLN A 100 -13.61 13.14 -9.14
C GLN A 100 -14.35 13.28 -7.80
N ALA A 101 -13.71 12.92 -6.68
CA ALA A 101 -14.27 13.07 -5.35
C ALA A 101 -14.67 14.53 -5.04
N LYS A 102 -13.77 15.48 -5.34
CA LYS A 102 -14.05 16.92 -5.17
C LYS A 102 -15.20 17.40 -6.07
N ALA A 103 -15.19 16.99 -7.34
CA ALA A 103 -16.23 17.34 -8.29
C ALA A 103 -17.62 16.79 -7.86
N TYR A 104 -17.65 15.53 -7.41
CA TYR A 104 -18.89 14.87 -7.00
C TYR A 104 -19.42 15.42 -5.68
N ARG A 105 -18.52 15.77 -4.75
CA ARG A 105 -18.92 16.49 -3.53
C ARG A 105 -19.56 17.84 -3.87
N HIS A 106 -18.97 18.60 -4.78
CA HIS A 106 -19.49 19.90 -5.20
C HIS A 106 -20.81 19.80 -5.93
N GLN A 107 -20.93 18.89 -6.90
CA GLN A 107 -22.08 18.82 -7.79
C GLN A 107 -23.27 18.04 -7.20
N TYR A 108 -22.98 16.95 -6.48
CA TYR A 108 -23.98 15.99 -6.00
C TYR A 108 -24.07 15.88 -4.48
N GLY A 109 -23.21 16.56 -3.74
CA GLY A 109 -23.14 16.44 -2.27
C GLY A 109 -22.61 15.09 -1.78
N LEU A 110 -21.99 14.26 -2.66
CA LEU A 110 -21.46 12.96 -2.26
C LEU A 110 -20.27 13.14 -1.31
N SER A 111 -20.44 12.74 -0.04
CA SER A 111 -19.31 12.69 0.89
C SER A 111 -18.29 11.65 0.41
N SER A 112 -17.03 12.06 0.25
CA SER A 112 -15.95 11.15 -0.09
C SER A 112 -14.65 11.60 0.54
N ILE A 113 -13.89 10.63 1.07
CA ILE A 113 -12.57 10.83 1.65
C ILE A 113 -11.55 10.00 0.88
N HIS A 114 -10.32 10.50 0.76
CA HIS A 114 -9.24 9.81 0.08
C HIS A 114 -8.10 9.54 1.05
N LEU A 115 -7.89 8.27 1.38
CA LEU A 115 -6.85 7.81 2.30
C LEU A 115 -5.64 7.34 1.50
N ILE A 116 -4.49 7.99 1.68
CA ILE A 116 -3.24 7.65 0.99
C ILE A 116 -2.43 6.72 1.90
N LEU A 117 -2.40 5.44 1.55
CA LEU A 117 -1.73 4.42 2.33
C LEU A 117 -0.26 4.29 1.95
N THR A 118 0.59 3.98 2.94
CA THR A 118 1.97 3.55 2.74
C THR A 118 2.06 2.07 2.35
N ASN A 119 3.26 1.44 2.44
CA ASN A 119 3.38 0.02 2.14
C ASN A 119 2.79 -0.81 3.28
N LEU A 120 1.78 -1.58 2.95
CA LEU A 120 1.14 -2.49 3.89
C LEU A 120 1.87 -3.82 3.94
N TYR A 121 1.83 -4.48 5.08
CA TYR A 121 2.30 -5.85 5.28
C TYR A 121 1.51 -6.52 6.41
N GLY A 122 1.42 -7.84 6.39
CA GLY A 122 0.72 -8.57 7.44
C GLY A 122 0.21 -9.93 6.99
N PRO A 123 -0.55 -10.62 7.85
CA PRO A 123 -1.25 -11.84 7.52
C PRO A 123 -2.13 -11.65 6.27
N GLY A 124 -2.15 -12.67 5.41
CA GLY A 124 -2.98 -12.64 4.21
C GLY A 124 -2.35 -11.94 2.99
N ASP A 125 -1.11 -11.43 3.08
CA ASP A 125 -0.38 -10.87 1.94
C ASP A 125 -0.14 -11.92 0.84
N SER A 126 0.22 -11.47 -0.37
CA SER A 126 0.62 -12.34 -1.47
C SER A 126 2.09 -12.67 -1.38
N TYR A 127 2.41 -13.96 -1.31
CA TYR A 127 3.79 -14.46 -1.30
C TYR A 127 4.23 -14.97 -2.68
N ASN A 128 3.41 -14.77 -3.72
CA ASN A 128 3.75 -15.13 -5.10
C ASN A 128 5.00 -14.36 -5.56
N PRO A 129 6.07 -15.03 -6.06
CA PRO A 129 7.32 -14.38 -6.44
C PRO A 129 7.18 -13.27 -7.49
N ASP A 130 6.18 -13.37 -8.38
CA ASP A 130 5.96 -12.42 -9.46
C ASP A 130 5.14 -11.19 -9.04
N ARG A 131 4.45 -11.26 -7.89
CA ARG A 131 3.49 -10.23 -7.46
C ARG A 131 3.76 -9.67 -6.08
N SER A 132 4.50 -10.39 -5.24
CA SER A 132 4.72 -10.03 -3.84
C SER A 132 5.40 -8.67 -3.66
N HIS A 133 5.01 -7.99 -2.60
CA HIS A 133 5.72 -6.82 -2.11
C HIS A 133 6.98 -7.23 -1.32
N VAL A 134 7.85 -6.26 -1.09
CA VAL A 134 9.19 -6.49 -0.53
C VAL A 134 9.18 -7.27 0.79
N VAL A 135 8.24 -6.98 1.70
CA VAL A 135 8.16 -7.67 3.01
C VAL A 135 7.83 -9.16 2.80
N ALA A 136 6.76 -9.45 2.07
CA ALA A 136 6.33 -10.82 1.80
C ALA A 136 7.41 -11.62 1.02
N ALA A 137 8.02 -10.99 -0.01
CA ALA A 137 9.11 -11.59 -0.77
C ALA A 137 10.31 -11.95 0.11
N LEU A 138 10.72 -11.05 1.00
CA LEU A 138 11.84 -11.30 1.92
C LEU A 138 11.49 -12.38 2.94
N ILE A 139 10.32 -12.32 3.57
CA ILE A 139 9.87 -13.36 4.52
C ILE A 139 9.93 -14.74 3.86
N ARG A 140 9.34 -14.88 2.67
CA ARG A 140 9.38 -16.15 1.92
C ARG A 140 10.81 -16.62 1.70
N LYS A 141 11.67 -15.76 1.17
CA LYS A 141 13.09 -16.10 0.88
C LYS A 141 13.83 -16.57 2.11
N PHE A 142 13.71 -15.86 3.24
CA PHE A 142 14.42 -16.22 4.46
C PHE A 142 13.88 -17.50 5.11
N VAL A 143 12.57 -17.70 5.10
CA VAL A 143 11.96 -18.94 5.61
C VAL A 143 12.37 -20.15 4.76
N GLU A 144 12.30 -20.05 3.43
CA GLU A 144 12.74 -21.12 2.52
C GLU A 144 14.23 -21.40 2.65
N ALA A 145 15.07 -20.37 2.75
CA ALA A 145 16.51 -20.53 2.94
C ALA A 145 16.84 -21.25 4.26
N LYS A 146 16.15 -20.94 5.36
CA LYS A 146 16.29 -21.65 6.62
C LYS A 146 15.87 -23.12 6.49
N GLN A 147 14.76 -23.40 5.81
CA GLN A 147 14.23 -24.75 5.62
C GLN A 147 15.15 -25.65 4.76
N THR A 148 15.90 -25.05 3.82
CA THR A 148 16.79 -25.76 2.91
C THR A 148 18.25 -25.70 3.33
N ASP A 149 18.55 -25.13 4.50
CA ASP A 149 19.91 -24.91 5.02
C ASP A 149 20.81 -24.19 3.97
N ALA A 150 20.23 -23.19 3.29
CA ALA A 150 20.94 -22.43 2.27
C ALA A 150 22.08 -21.59 2.88
N ALA A 151 23.23 -21.52 2.18
CA ALA A 151 24.37 -20.74 2.65
C ALA A 151 24.11 -19.22 2.65
N GLU A 152 23.28 -18.73 1.73
CA GLU A 152 22.98 -17.29 1.61
C GLU A 152 21.59 -17.04 1.01
N VAL A 153 21.06 -15.81 1.25
CA VAL A 153 19.87 -15.27 0.59
C VAL A 153 20.26 -14.11 -0.32
N GLU A 154 19.87 -14.18 -1.59
CA GLU A 154 20.01 -13.04 -2.51
C GLU A 154 18.89 -12.02 -2.29
N VAL A 155 19.29 -10.76 -2.03
CA VAL A 155 18.40 -9.60 -1.94
C VAL A 155 18.73 -8.62 -3.07
N TRP A 156 17.70 -8.14 -3.77
CA TRP A 156 17.85 -7.22 -4.89
C TRP A 156 18.15 -5.80 -4.42
N GLY A 157 19.00 -5.10 -5.17
CA GLY A 157 19.39 -3.70 -4.93
C GLY A 157 20.51 -3.55 -3.91
N SER A 158 20.77 -2.31 -3.52
CA SER A 158 21.83 -1.94 -2.56
C SER A 158 21.43 -2.11 -1.09
N GLY A 159 20.13 -2.19 -0.83
CA GLY A 159 19.56 -2.14 0.51
C GLY A 159 19.46 -0.73 1.11
N ALA A 160 19.92 0.30 0.40
CA ALA A 160 19.89 1.69 0.87
C ALA A 160 18.50 2.35 0.82
N PRO A 161 17.58 2.01 -0.13
CA PRO A 161 16.28 2.66 -0.19
C PRO A 161 15.52 2.58 1.13
N VAL A 162 14.89 3.71 1.49
CA VAL A 162 14.09 3.86 2.70
C VAL A 162 12.60 3.77 2.33
N ARG A 163 11.89 2.92 3.04
CA ARG A 163 10.45 2.70 2.90
C ARG A 163 9.79 2.82 4.26
N GLU A 164 8.52 3.11 4.23
CA GLU A 164 7.66 3.07 5.39
C GLU A 164 6.76 1.84 5.30
N PHE A 165 6.56 1.16 6.43
CA PHE A 165 5.77 -0.07 6.52
C PHE A 165 4.70 0.08 7.60
N LEU A 166 3.46 -0.21 7.26
CA LEU A 166 2.32 -0.16 8.17
C LEU A 166 1.69 -1.57 8.28
N TYR A 167 1.53 -2.02 9.50
CA TYR A 167 0.88 -3.32 9.76
C TYR A 167 -0.59 -3.27 9.34
N VAL A 168 -1.07 -4.33 8.69
CA VAL A 168 -2.36 -4.34 8.00
C VAL A 168 -3.55 -4.14 8.94
N GLU A 169 -3.49 -4.66 10.16
CA GLU A 169 -4.57 -4.48 11.15
C GLU A 169 -4.63 -3.03 11.65
N ASP A 170 -3.48 -2.39 11.88
CA ASP A 170 -3.43 -0.96 12.23
C ASP A 170 -3.99 -0.09 11.09
N CYS A 171 -3.69 -0.47 9.84
CA CYS A 171 -4.26 0.20 8.68
C CYS A 171 -5.78 0.05 8.64
N ALA A 172 -6.31 -1.14 8.90
CA ALA A 172 -7.75 -1.37 8.94
C ALA A 172 -8.42 -0.53 10.03
N GLU A 173 -7.82 -0.45 11.23
CA GLU A 173 -8.32 0.42 12.30
C GLU A 173 -8.33 1.90 11.86
N ALA A 174 -7.25 2.38 11.25
CA ALA A 174 -7.18 3.76 10.75
C ALA A 174 -8.26 4.05 9.70
N ILE A 175 -8.53 3.11 8.78
CA ILE A 175 -9.59 3.23 7.78
C ILE A 175 -10.97 3.35 8.44
N VAL A 176 -11.28 2.50 9.42
CA VAL A 176 -12.55 2.55 10.17
C VAL A 176 -12.68 3.89 10.88
N ARG A 177 -11.68 4.32 11.65
CA ARG A 177 -11.68 5.62 12.33
C ARG A 177 -11.88 6.78 11.36
N ALA A 178 -11.14 6.81 10.27
CA ALA A 178 -11.28 7.85 9.25
C ALA A 178 -12.68 7.83 8.61
N THR A 179 -13.27 6.65 8.43
CA THR A 179 -14.63 6.52 7.91
C THR A 179 -15.66 7.19 8.83
N GLU A 180 -15.49 7.06 10.12
CA GLU A 180 -16.41 7.58 11.13
C GLU A 180 -16.28 9.10 11.34
N ILE A 181 -15.04 9.61 11.43
CA ILE A 181 -14.80 10.96 11.93
C ILE A 181 -14.18 11.94 10.92
N TYR A 182 -13.63 11.46 9.78
CA TYR A 182 -13.00 12.32 8.79
C TYR A 182 -13.97 12.57 7.62
N ASP A 183 -14.23 13.85 7.31
CA ASP A 183 -15.08 14.26 6.18
C ASP A 183 -14.53 15.49 5.45
N ASP A 184 -13.21 15.58 5.35
CA ASP A 184 -12.52 16.62 4.59
C ASP A 184 -12.25 16.11 3.16
N PRO A 185 -12.46 16.92 2.09
CA PRO A 185 -12.12 16.56 0.71
C PRO A 185 -10.61 16.54 0.44
N LEU A 186 -9.78 16.99 1.39
CA LEU A 186 -8.34 16.85 1.29
C LEU A 186 -7.91 15.41 1.56
N PRO A 187 -6.95 14.88 0.79
CA PRO A 187 -6.39 13.56 1.08
C PRO A 187 -5.81 13.48 2.50
N LEU A 188 -5.83 12.29 3.07
CA LEU A 188 -5.24 11.99 4.37
C LEU A 188 -4.22 10.87 4.25
N ASN A 189 -2.97 11.15 4.60
CA ASN A 189 -1.94 10.13 4.68
C ASN A 189 -2.21 9.18 5.85
N ILE A 190 -2.11 7.89 5.60
CA ILE A 190 -2.24 6.83 6.61
C ILE A 190 -0.93 6.03 6.64
N GLY A 191 -0.21 6.14 7.73
CA GLY A 191 1.10 5.54 7.87
C GLY A 191 1.67 5.67 9.29
N THR A 192 2.92 5.27 9.45
CA THR A 192 3.67 5.38 10.70
C THR A 192 4.46 6.69 10.79
N GLY A 193 4.85 7.26 9.65
CA GLY A 193 5.81 8.36 9.54
C GLY A 193 7.26 7.92 9.82
N VAL A 194 7.52 6.61 9.89
CA VAL A 194 8.84 6.07 10.20
C VAL A 194 9.43 5.39 8.97
N GLY A 195 10.57 5.87 8.53
CA GLY A 195 11.32 5.27 7.42
C GLY A 195 12.26 4.19 7.92
N THR A 196 12.26 3.04 7.25
CA THR A 196 13.16 1.90 7.47
C THR A 196 13.91 1.58 6.18
N SER A 197 15.22 1.43 6.21
CA SER A 197 15.99 0.98 5.05
C SER A 197 15.70 -0.49 4.74
N ILE A 198 15.81 -0.87 3.47
CA ILE A 198 15.66 -2.29 3.09
C ILE A 198 16.72 -3.15 3.80
N ARG A 199 17.90 -2.61 4.06
CA ARG A 199 18.95 -3.29 4.82
C ARG A 199 18.53 -3.59 6.26
N GLU A 200 17.92 -2.62 6.94
CA GLU A 200 17.40 -2.79 8.29
C GLU A 200 16.22 -3.77 8.33
N LEU A 201 15.29 -3.67 7.37
CA LEU A 201 14.20 -4.63 7.22
C LEU A 201 14.72 -6.07 7.08
N VAL A 202 15.73 -6.28 6.23
CA VAL A 202 16.38 -7.59 6.02
C VAL A 202 16.98 -8.11 7.32
N SER A 203 17.71 -7.26 8.05
CA SER A 203 18.30 -7.64 9.35
C SER A 203 17.24 -8.10 10.35
N ILE A 204 16.13 -7.35 10.47
CA ILE A 204 15.03 -7.71 11.39
C ILE A 204 14.39 -9.04 10.99
N ILE A 205 14.12 -9.26 9.69
CA ILE A 205 13.53 -10.51 9.20
C ILE A 205 14.49 -11.69 9.43
N GLN A 206 15.78 -11.52 9.12
CA GLN A 206 16.82 -12.54 9.33
C GLN A 206 16.89 -12.96 10.79
N GLU A 207 16.86 -12.00 11.72
CA GLU A 207 16.85 -12.26 13.15
C GLU A 207 15.61 -13.04 13.60
N ILE A 208 14.40 -12.59 13.19
CA ILE A 208 13.13 -13.23 13.60
C ILE A 208 13.01 -14.64 13.02
N VAL A 209 13.45 -14.85 11.77
CA VAL A 209 13.49 -16.18 11.15
C VAL A 209 14.61 -17.04 11.74
N GLU A 210 15.60 -16.43 12.40
CA GLU A 210 16.83 -17.09 12.91
C GLU A 210 17.66 -17.75 11.81
N PHE A 211 17.72 -17.13 10.63
CA PHE A 211 18.53 -17.59 9.53
C PHE A 211 20.00 -17.27 9.78
N LYS A 212 20.87 -18.28 9.75
CA LYS A 212 22.31 -18.16 10.08
C LYS A 212 23.22 -17.95 8.87
N GLY A 213 22.68 -18.09 7.66
CA GLY A 213 23.42 -17.88 6.41
C GLY A 213 23.71 -16.41 6.11
N GLY A 214 24.43 -16.17 5.03
CA GLY A 214 24.77 -14.82 4.55
C GLY A 214 23.64 -14.11 3.82
N VAL A 215 23.82 -12.80 3.61
CA VAL A 215 22.96 -12.01 2.72
C VAL A 215 23.81 -11.45 1.58
N ARG A 216 23.47 -11.81 0.34
CA ARG A 216 24.13 -11.31 -0.85
C ARG A 216 23.26 -10.23 -1.52
N TRP A 217 23.80 -9.02 -1.61
CA TRP A 217 23.12 -7.90 -2.26
C TRP A 217 23.41 -7.92 -3.77
N ASN A 218 22.36 -7.94 -4.58
CA ASN A 218 22.45 -7.89 -6.03
C ASN A 218 22.21 -6.46 -6.55
N SER A 219 23.27 -5.66 -6.65
CA SER A 219 23.21 -4.26 -7.09
C SER A 219 22.94 -4.07 -8.59
N GLU A 220 22.92 -5.14 -9.38
CA GLU A 220 22.49 -5.08 -10.79
C GLU A 220 20.97 -4.88 -10.92
N LYS A 221 20.24 -5.19 -9.86
CA LYS A 221 18.79 -4.93 -9.78
C LYS A 221 18.52 -3.52 -9.27
N PRO A 222 17.51 -2.83 -9.83
CA PRO A 222 17.24 -1.44 -9.51
C PRO A 222 16.73 -1.25 -8.08
N ASP A 223 17.17 -0.20 -7.42
CA ASP A 223 16.71 0.22 -6.08
C ASP A 223 15.30 0.85 -6.09
N GLY A 224 14.88 1.42 -7.21
CA GLY A 224 13.68 2.25 -7.29
C GLY A 224 13.85 3.62 -6.62
N GLN A 225 12.76 4.24 -6.17
CA GLN A 225 12.81 5.53 -5.49
C GLN A 225 13.58 5.42 -4.16
N MET A 226 14.51 6.37 -3.88
CA MET A 226 15.40 6.26 -2.71
C MET A 226 14.69 6.45 -1.36
N LYS A 227 13.73 7.37 -1.28
CA LYS A 227 12.96 7.58 -0.03
C LYS A 227 11.47 7.69 -0.34
N LYS A 228 10.66 6.97 0.46
CA LYS A 228 9.20 7.07 0.43
C LYS A 228 8.66 6.91 1.85
N VAL A 229 8.41 8.05 2.51
CA VAL A 229 7.89 8.16 3.88
C VAL A 229 6.82 9.24 3.90
N LEU A 230 5.67 8.97 4.49
CA LEU A 230 4.56 9.90 4.60
C LEU A 230 4.76 10.87 5.78
N ASP A 231 4.39 12.13 5.61
CA ASP A 231 4.07 13.00 6.74
C ASP A 231 2.69 12.61 7.27
N VAL A 232 2.63 12.20 8.52
CA VAL A 232 1.40 11.72 9.19
C VAL A 232 0.85 12.72 10.21
N THR A 233 1.33 13.96 10.19
CA THR A 233 0.92 15.00 11.13
C THR A 233 -0.59 15.26 11.07
N ARG A 234 -1.14 15.33 9.86
CA ARG A 234 -2.59 15.51 9.65
C ARG A 234 -3.39 14.33 10.18
N MET A 235 -2.96 13.09 9.91
CA MET A 235 -3.61 11.88 10.41
C MET A 235 -3.67 11.89 11.95
N LYS A 236 -2.54 12.11 12.62
CA LYS A 236 -2.47 12.16 14.09
C LYS A 236 -3.44 13.17 14.67
N LYS A 237 -3.53 14.35 14.06
CA LYS A 237 -4.44 15.42 14.49
C LYS A 237 -5.90 15.07 14.20
N ALA A 238 -6.21 14.58 12.99
CA ALA A 238 -7.57 14.34 12.55
C ALA A 238 -8.22 13.13 13.22
N LEU A 239 -7.44 12.06 13.43
CA LEU A 239 -7.92 10.80 13.97
C LEU A 239 -7.65 10.64 15.47
N ALA A 240 -6.88 11.55 16.09
CA ALA A 240 -6.36 11.40 17.46
C ALA A 240 -5.77 9.99 17.71
N TRP A 241 -5.01 9.50 16.73
CA TRP A 241 -4.53 8.11 16.67
C TRP A 241 -3.16 8.01 16.02
N SER A 242 -2.45 6.96 16.39
CA SER A 242 -1.19 6.53 15.74
C SER A 242 -1.13 5.01 15.74
N PRO A 243 -0.49 4.38 14.74
CA PRO A 243 -0.34 2.93 14.69
C PRO A 243 0.33 2.40 15.97
N PRO A 244 -0.31 1.45 16.68
CA PRO A 244 0.25 0.91 17.93
C PRO A 244 1.31 -0.17 17.71
N THR A 245 1.32 -0.85 16.54
CA THR A 245 2.21 -1.98 16.26
C THR A 245 3.55 -1.50 15.73
N THR A 246 4.64 -1.85 16.42
CA THR A 246 6.00 -1.60 15.92
C THR A 246 6.31 -2.50 14.72
N LEU A 247 7.28 -2.10 13.88
CA LEU A 247 7.68 -2.91 12.72
C LEU A 247 8.11 -4.33 13.14
N ARG A 248 8.87 -4.46 14.23
CA ARG A 248 9.34 -5.77 14.74
C ARG A 248 8.17 -6.65 15.18
N GLU A 249 7.24 -6.13 15.96
CA GLU A 249 6.05 -6.88 16.39
C GLU A 249 5.18 -7.32 15.22
N GLY A 250 4.91 -6.42 14.27
CA GLY A 250 4.16 -6.75 13.06
C GLY A 250 4.85 -7.82 12.20
N LEU A 251 6.20 -7.75 12.07
CA LEU A 251 6.96 -8.77 11.37
C LEU A 251 6.92 -10.13 12.08
N GLN A 252 7.01 -10.16 13.41
CA GLN A 252 6.86 -11.40 14.19
C GLN A 252 5.50 -12.05 13.93
N LYS A 253 4.41 -11.28 14.03
CA LYS A 253 3.06 -11.77 13.73
C LYS A 253 2.94 -12.28 12.29
N THR A 254 3.48 -11.53 11.32
CA THR A 254 3.41 -11.87 9.89
C THR A 254 4.19 -13.13 9.56
N ILE A 255 5.42 -13.26 10.08
CA ILE A 255 6.27 -14.44 9.87
C ILE A 255 5.65 -15.68 10.52
N SER A 256 5.14 -15.56 11.76
CA SER A 256 4.44 -16.64 12.44
C SER A 256 3.22 -17.11 11.66
N TRP A 257 2.42 -16.16 11.15
CA TRP A 257 1.26 -16.49 10.31
C TRP A 257 1.69 -17.20 9.01
N TYR A 258 2.71 -16.67 8.31
CA TYR A 258 3.21 -17.26 7.07
C TYR A 258 3.70 -18.69 7.29
N MET A 259 4.48 -18.95 8.34
CA MET A 259 4.96 -20.28 8.67
C MET A 259 3.84 -21.27 8.98
N ALA A 260 2.80 -20.83 9.67
CA ALA A 260 1.64 -21.64 10.00
C ALA A 260 0.72 -21.93 8.79
N ASN A 261 0.70 -21.01 7.80
CA ASN A 261 -0.21 -21.09 6.64
C ASN A 261 0.54 -21.18 5.29
N LYS A 262 1.79 -21.64 5.30
CA LYS A 262 2.71 -21.56 4.13
C LYS A 262 2.12 -22.17 2.87
N ALA A 263 1.52 -23.36 2.95
CA ALA A 263 0.95 -24.04 1.79
C ALA A 263 -0.19 -23.24 1.12
N GLU A 264 -1.07 -22.64 1.93
CA GLU A 264 -2.13 -21.76 1.45
C GLU A 264 -1.56 -20.46 0.92
N ALA A 265 -0.66 -19.82 1.67
CA ALA A 265 -0.06 -18.53 1.31
C ALA A 265 0.71 -18.61 -0.02
N ASP A 266 1.46 -19.68 -0.25
CA ASP A 266 2.23 -19.90 -1.49
C ASP A 266 1.34 -20.23 -2.70
N SER A 267 0.13 -20.76 -2.47
CA SER A 267 -0.84 -21.09 -3.54
C SER A 267 -1.68 -19.89 -3.99
N ARG A 268 -1.69 -18.80 -3.26
CA ARG A 268 -2.45 -17.59 -3.63
C ARG A 268 -1.91 -16.96 -4.91
N PRO A 269 -2.79 -16.56 -5.86
CA PRO A 269 -2.40 -16.01 -7.16
C PRO A 269 -1.68 -14.66 -7.08
#